data_ce1f9d097e64265fb8d6e2b15750b590
#
_entry.id   ce1f9d097e64265fb8d6e2b15750b590
#
_cell.length_a   1.000
_cell.length_b   1.000
_cell.length_c   1.000
_cell.angle_alpha   90.00
_cell.angle_beta   90.00
_cell.angle_gamma   90.00
#
_symmetry.space_group_name_H-M   'P 1'
#
loop_
_entity.id
_entity.type
_entity.pdbx_description
1 polymer ?
#
loop_
_entity_poly.entity_id
_entity_poly.type
_entity_poly.pdbx_seq_one_letter_code
_entity_poly.pdbx_strand_id
1 'polypeptide(L)'
;MFRNHSLLALIPARSGSKGLPDKNITNCAGKPLIEWSILAAKKVKFFDDVVVSTDSEKIADIATHAGASVPFLRPNKLAKDESSVIDVANHAWSNHLRPNGERFDYIVLLLPTSPLRTSGQLISAIEHYFKKRKTDEDTLVSVYEVDKHNHWIMQQHENGYIGFCLDDVQTKNPRRQELKPLFRPNGVVYICKGTEIDEGFYPKAQNIIPFVMGDSDSQDIDNYDDLRKAENLLIQRANSKHRLKE
;
A
#
# COMPACT_ATOMS: atom_id res chain seq x y z
N MET A 1 -10.72 15.96 7.13
CA MET A 1 -10.65 16.63 5.78
C MET A 1 -9.29 17.29 5.58
N PHE A 2 -8.74 17.21 4.38
CA PHE A 2 -7.48 17.84 3.99
C PHE A 2 -7.73 18.83 2.84
N ARG A 3 -7.45 20.13 3.03
CA ARG A 3 -7.66 21.20 2.03
C ARG A 3 -9.06 21.17 1.39
N ASN A 4 -10.10 21.00 2.19
CA ASN A 4 -11.51 20.87 1.78
C ASN A 4 -11.84 19.58 0.99
N HIS A 5 -10.95 18.59 0.97
CA HIS A 5 -11.21 17.28 0.39
C HIS A 5 -11.38 16.23 1.49
N SER A 6 -12.30 15.32 1.27
CA SER A 6 -12.53 14.17 2.14
C SER A 6 -11.68 12.97 1.68
N LEU A 7 -10.96 12.36 2.63
CA LEU A 7 -10.06 11.26 2.39
C LEU A 7 -10.51 10.01 3.14
N LEU A 8 -10.73 8.92 2.41
CA LEU A 8 -10.99 7.60 2.95
C LEU A 8 -9.69 6.79 3.00
N ALA A 9 -9.22 6.42 4.19
CA ALA A 9 -8.17 5.41 4.32
C ALA A 9 -8.80 4.02 4.19
N LEU A 10 -8.38 3.23 3.20
CA LEU A 10 -8.88 1.90 2.95
C LEU A 10 -7.79 0.86 3.21
N ILE A 11 -8.09 -0.13 4.08
CA ILE A 11 -7.21 -1.24 4.41
C ILE A 11 -7.89 -2.54 3.95
N PRO A 12 -7.52 -3.12 2.81
CA PRO A 12 -8.09 -4.37 2.33
C PRO A 12 -7.43 -5.57 3.04
N ALA A 13 -8.22 -6.36 3.75
CA ALA A 13 -7.74 -7.52 4.49
C ALA A 13 -8.68 -8.71 4.29
N ARG A 14 -8.37 -9.58 3.34
CA ARG A 14 -9.13 -10.81 3.14
C ARG A 14 -8.70 -11.92 4.11
N SER A 15 -9.58 -12.88 4.34
CA SER A 15 -9.23 -14.18 4.91
C SER A 15 -8.29 -14.97 3.98
N GLY A 16 -8.02 -16.11 4.00
CA GLY A 16 -7.39 -16.98 2.98
C GLY A 16 -6.17 -16.38 2.25
N SER A 17 -5.03 -16.27 2.94
CA SER A 17 -3.74 -15.92 2.30
C SER A 17 -2.97 -17.19 1.99
N LYS A 18 -2.44 -17.35 0.75
CA LYS A 18 -1.72 -18.57 0.31
C LYS A 18 -0.32 -18.69 0.91
N GLY A 19 0.45 -17.63 0.91
CA GLY A 19 1.87 -17.66 1.34
C GLY A 19 2.05 -17.74 2.86
N LEU A 20 1.15 -17.12 3.61
CA LEU A 20 1.12 -17.13 5.07
C LEU A 20 -0.34 -17.25 5.52
N PRO A 21 -0.79 -18.42 6.07
CA PRO A 21 -2.15 -18.58 6.55
C PRO A 21 -2.53 -17.50 7.56
N ASP A 22 -3.75 -16.99 7.44
CA ASP A 22 -4.28 -15.91 8.30
C ASP A 22 -3.36 -14.67 8.38
N LYS A 23 -2.61 -14.37 7.32
CA LYS A 23 -1.55 -13.34 7.26
C LYS A 23 -1.96 -12.05 7.96
N ASN A 24 -3.14 -11.52 7.66
CA ASN A 24 -3.59 -10.22 8.18
C ASN A 24 -3.78 -10.17 9.69
N ILE A 25 -3.98 -11.30 10.34
CA ILE A 25 -4.17 -11.41 11.81
C ILE A 25 -3.04 -12.18 12.50
N THR A 26 -2.03 -12.62 11.74
CA THR A 26 -0.82 -13.21 12.32
C THR A 26 -0.13 -12.20 13.23
N ASN A 27 0.37 -12.69 14.36
CA ASN A 27 1.12 -11.83 15.28
C ASN A 27 2.41 -11.34 14.62
N CYS A 28 2.62 -10.03 14.66
CA CYS A 28 3.81 -9.35 14.20
C CYS A 28 4.26 -8.38 15.31
N ALA A 29 5.35 -8.67 16.00
CA ALA A 29 5.88 -7.86 17.09
C ALA A 29 4.83 -7.52 18.17
N GLY A 30 4.05 -8.52 18.60
CA GLY A 30 3.08 -8.41 19.70
C GLY A 30 1.68 -7.93 19.30
N LYS A 31 1.40 -7.72 18.01
CA LYS A 31 0.09 -7.28 17.49
C LYS A 31 -0.29 -8.03 16.22
N PRO A 32 -1.61 -8.20 15.94
CA PRO A 32 -2.07 -8.61 14.61
C PRO A 32 -1.50 -7.71 13.52
N LEU A 33 -1.07 -8.29 12.39
CA LEU A 33 -0.42 -7.55 11.30
C LEU A 33 -1.23 -6.34 10.83
N ILE A 34 -2.53 -6.50 10.65
CA ILE A 34 -3.44 -5.43 10.22
C ILE A 34 -3.48 -4.25 11.19
N GLU A 35 -3.30 -4.50 12.49
CA GLU A 35 -3.38 -3.47 13.54
C GLU A 35 -2.31 -2.38 13.35
N TRP A 36 -1.12 -2.74 12.85
CA TRP A 36 -0.07 -1.76 12.54
C TRP A 36 -0.52 -0.71 11.54
N SER A 37 -1.22 -1.13 10.49
CA SER A 37 -1.76 -0.24 9.47
C SER A 37 -2.88 0.64 10.02
N ILE A 38 -3.78 0.06 10.80
CA ILE A 38 -4.90 0.79 11.43
C ILE A 38 -4.35 1.86 12.39
N LEU A 39 -3.44 1.50 13.28
CA LEU A 39 -2.86 2.43 14.26
C LEU A 39 -2.06 3.57 13.59
N ALA A 40 -1.38 3.29 12.49
CA ALA A 40 -0.70 4.33 11.71
C ALA A 40 -1.71 5.30 11.08
N ALA A 41 -2.78 4.78 10.47
CA ALA A 41 -3.82 5.58 9.82
C ALA A 41 -4.62 6.41 10.84
N LYS A 42 -5.02 5.84 11.98
CA LYS A 42 -5.80 6.54 13.02
C LYS A 42 -5.08 7.74 13.64
N LYS A 43 -3.76 7.82 13.54
CA LYS A 43 -2.97 8.98 13.96
C LYS A 43 -2.95 10.12 12.95
N VAL A 44 -3.44 9.90 11.74
CA VAL A 44 -3.47 10.91 10.66
C VAL A 44 -4.81 11.64 10.71
N LYS A 45 -4.78 12.90 11.14
CA LYS A 45 -6.00 13.73 11.26
C LYS A 45 -6.62 14.14 9.92
N PHE A 46 -5.96 13.82 8.81
CA PHE A 46 -6.47 14.14 7.46
C PHE A 46 -7.53 13.14 6.98
N PHE A 47 -7.54 11.94 7.53
CA PHE A 47 -8.55 10.96 7.19
C PHE A 47 -9.88 11.28 7.86
N ASP A 48 -10.94 11.26 7.07
CA ASP A 48 -12.31 11.41 7.56
C ASP A 48 -12.83 10.08 8.10
N ASP A 49 -12.38 8.95 7.51
CA ASP A 49 -12.58 7.62 8.09
C ASP A 49 -11.41 6.67 7.74
N VAL A 50 -11.26 5.63 8.54
CA VAL A 50 -10.31 4.52 8.34
C VAL A 50 -11.12 3.24 8.28
N VAL A 51 -11.29 2.72 7.07
CA VAL A 51 -12.15 1.55 6.79
C VAL A 51 -11.30 0.32 6.52
N VAL A 52 -11.68 -0.79 7.12
CA VAL A 52 -11.19 -2.12 6.76
C VAL A 52 -12.24 -2.82 5.90
N SER A 53 -11.82 -3.25 4.70
CA SER A 53 -12.65 -4.10 3.83
C SER A 53 -12.21 -5.55 4.00
N THR A 54 -13.08 -6.37 4.59
CA THR A 54 -12.82 -7.80 4.84
C THR A 54 -14.04 -8.67 4.59
N ASP A 55 -13.80 -9.91 4.28
CA ASP A 55 -14.80 -11.00 4.13
C ASP A 55 -14.95 -11.83 5.43
N SER A 56 -14.14 -11.55 6.46
CA SER A 56 -14.04 -12.32 7.69
C SER A 56 -14.52 -11.53 8.90
N GLU A 57 -15.50 -12.07 9.64
CA GLU A 57 -15.96 -11.50 10.91
C GLU A 57 -14.80 -11.40 11.92
N LYS A 58 -13.93 -12.40 11.99
CA LYS A 58 -12.76 -12.40 12.88
C LYS A 58 -11.82 -11.22 12.59
N ILE A 59 -11.57 -10.91 11.31
CA ILE A 59 -10.76 -9.73 10.93
C ILE A 59 -11.54 -8.45 11.24
N ALA A 60 -12.85 -8.42 11.01
CA ALA A 60 -13.69 -7.28 11.31
C ALA A 60 -13.68 -6.93 12.80
N ASP A 61 -13.77 -7.92 13.69
CA ASP A 61 -13.69 -7.75 15.14
C ASP A 61 -12.34 -7.14 15.55
N ILE A 62 -11.23 -7.70 15.06
CA ILE A 62 -9.87 -7.18 15.35
C ILE A 62 -9.74 -5.74 14.85
N ALA A 63 -10.21 -5.45 13.64
CA ALA A 63 -10.15 -4.12 13.05
C ALA A 63 -10.94 -3.10 13.85
N THR A 64 -12.15 -3.46 14.29
CA THR A 64 -13.02 -2.60 15.10
C THR A 64 -12.41 -2.34 16.48
N HIS A 65 -11.84 -3.35 17.13
CA HIS A 65 -11.12 -3.17 18.40
C HIS A 65 -9.88 -2.27 18.24
N ALA A 66 -9.22 -2.31 17.09
CA ALA A 66 -8.11 -1.41 16.78
C ALA A 66 -8.58 0.02 16.40
N GLY A 67 -9.89 0.27 16.32
CA GLY A 67 -10.50 1.58 16.07
C GLY A 67 -10.79 1.91 14.61
N ALA A 68 -10.76 0.94 13.71
CA ALA A 68 -11.19 1.11 12.31
C ALA A 68 -12.70 0.91 12.17
N SER A 69 -13.28 1.50 11.14
CA SER A 69 -14.66 1.24 10.71
C SER A 69 -14.73 -0.02 9.82
N VAL A 70 -15.73 -0.88 10.04
CA VAL A 70 -16.04 -2.02 9.17
C VAL A 70 -17.52 -1.94 8.79
N PRO A 71 -17.87 -1.04 7.85
CA PRO A 71 -19.27 -0.73 7.55
C PRO A 71 -20.02 -1.85 6.80
N PHE A 72 -19.29 -2.83 6.27
CA PHE A 72 -19.80 -3.97 5.52
C PHE A 72 -18.84 -5.15 5.58
N LEU A 73 -19.33 -6.35 5.39
CA LEU A 73 -18.53 -7.49 5.00
C LEU A 73 -18.40 -7.54 3.48
N ARG A 74 -17.16 -7.69 3.00
CA ARG A 74 -16.85 -7.75 1.58
C ARG A 74 -17.44 -9.04 0.97
N PRO A 75 -18.16 -8.96 -0.16
CA PRO A 75 -18.68 -10.15 -0.83
C PRO A 75 -17.57 -11.15 -1.18
N ASN A 76 -17.87 -12.45 -1.01
CA ASN A 76 -16.90 -13.55 -1.29
C ASN A 76 -16.32 -13.50 -2.71
N LYS A 77 -17.07 -13.00 -3.69
CA LYS A 77 -16.57 -12.82 -5.07
C LYS A 77 -15.40 -11.87 -5.17
N LEU A 78 -15.24 -10.93 -4.21
CA LEU A 78 -14.13 -9.97 -4.12
C LEU A 78 -13.06 -10.39 -3.11
N ALA A 79 -13.15 -11.60 -2.55
CA ALA A 79 -12.18 -12.14 -1.58
C ALA A 79 -11.31 -13.26 -2.16
N LYS A 80 -11.44 -13.55 -3.45
CA LYS A 80 -10.66 -14.56 -4.16
C LYS A 80 -9.22 -14.07 -4.45
N ASP A 81 -8.35 -15.01 -4.79
CA ASP A 81 -6.94 -14.70 -5.13
C ASP A 81 -6.81 -13.81 -6.37
N GLU A 82 -7.67 -14.04 -7.35
CA GLU A 82 -7.75 -13.28 -8.61
C GLU A 82 -8.50 -11.96 -8.48
N SER A 83 -9.08 -11.65 -7.31
CA SER A 83 -9.80 -10.40 -7.12
C SER A 83 -8.85 -9.21 -7.17
N SER A 84 -9.14 -8.26 -8.05
CA SER A 84 -8.36 -7.04 -8.20
C SER A 84 -8.50 -6.15 -6.96
N VAL A 85 -7.41 -5.52 -6.57
CA VAL A 85 -7.44 -4.47 -5.53
C VAL A 85 -8.29 -3.27 -5.96
N ILE A 86 -8.40 -3.04 -7.27
CA ILE A 86 -9.26 -2.00 -7.87
C ILE A 86 -10.73 -2.31 -7.55
N ASP A 87 -11.18 -3.54 -7.78
CA ASP A 87 -12.58 -3.94 -7.48
C ASP A 87 -12.90 -3.81 -5.99
N VAL A 88 -11.94 -4.12 -5.12
CA VAL A 88 -12.09 -3.95 -3.67
C VAL A 88 -12.19 -2.47 -3.29
N ALA A 89 -11.39 -1.61 -3.91
CA ALA A 89 -11.43 -0.17 -3.68
C ALA A 89 -12.74 0.43 -4.17
N ASN A 90 -13.20 0.07 -5.37
CA ASN A 90 -14.49 0.48 -5.91
C ASN A 90 -15.67 0.03 -5.05
N HIS A 91 -15.65 -1.21 -4.58
CA HIS A 91 -16.68 -1.71 -3.67
C HIS A 91 -16.72 -0.87 -2.39
N ALA A 92 -15.60 -0.61 -1.76
CA ALA A 92 -15.54 0.18 -0.54
C ALA A 92 -16.01 1.63 -0.77
N TRP A 93 -15.52 2.28 -1.80
CA TRP A 93 -15.87 3.65 -2.15
C TRP A 93 -17.35 3.82 -2.52
N SER A 94 -17.94 2.82 -3.18
CA SER A 94 -19.35 2.85 -3.61
C SER A 94 -20.32 2.54 -2.47
N ASN A 95 -19.90 1.73 -1.49
CA ASN A 95 -20.79 1.23 -0.43
C ASN A 95 -20.54 1.90 0.93
N HIS A 96 -19.58 2.81 1.04
CA HIS A 96 -19.34 3.58 2.26
C HIS A 96 -19.40 5.08 1.95
N LEU A 97 -20.45 5.71 2.48
CA LEU A 97 -20.69 7.14 2.31
C LEU A 97 -20.31 7.91 3.59
N ARG A 98 -20.01 9.17 3.41
CA ARG A 98 -19.87 10.13 4.51
C ARG A 98 -21.20 10.33 5.24
N PRO A 99 -21.20 10.83 6.49
CA PRO A 99 -22.44 11.11 7.23
C PRO A 99 -23.44 12.03 6.51
N ASN A 100 -22.98 12.86 5.60
CA ASN A 100 -23.84 13.73 4.78
C ASN A 100 -24.40 13.06 3.51
N GLY A 101 -24.15 11.75 3.32
CA GLY A 101 -24.60 10.98 2.16
C GLY A 101 -23.72 11.11 0.92
N GLU A 102 -22.65 11.91 0.95
CA GLU A 102 -21.74 12.08 -0.17
C GLU A 102 -20.64 11.00 -0.15
N ARG A 103 -20.02 10.76 -1.32
CA ARG A 103 -18.84 9.92 -1.44
C ARG A 103 -17.59 10.67 -0.98
N PHE A 104 -16.56 9.92 -0.62
CA PHE A 104 -15.24 10.50 -0.34
C PHE A 104 -14.59 10.98 -1.65
N ASP A 105 -13.87 12.10 -1.59
CA ASP A 105 -13.21 12.66 -2.78
C ASP A 105 -12.01 11.81 -3.19
N TYR A 106 -11.26 11.28 -2.21
CA TYR A 106 -10.05 10.50 -2.45
C TYR A 106 -10.04 9.21 -1.65
N ILE A 107 -9.42 8.17 -2.23
CA ILE A 107 -9.04 6.95 -1.54
C ILE A 107 -7.53 6.92 -1.31
N VAL A 108 -7.18 6.57 -0.08
CA VAL A 108 -5.81 6.26 0.34
C VAL A 108 -5.76 4.78 0.71
N LEU A 109 -5.24 3.95 -0.20
CA LEU A 109 -5.12 2.51 0.00
C LEU A 109 -3.84 2.19 0.78
N LEU A 110 -3.98 1.36 1.81
CA LEU A 110 -2.93 0.99 2.75
C LEU A 110 -2.90 -0.53 2.88
N LEU A 111 -1.92 -1.21 2.25
CA LEU A 111 -1.86 -2.66 2.36
C LEU A 111 -1.44 -3.09 3.78
N PRO A 112 -2.10 -4.08 4.39
CA PRO A 112 -1.76 -4.58 5.73
C PRO A 112 -0.33 -5.14 5.81
N THR A 113 0.18 -5.63 4.68
CA THR A 113 1.49 -6.28 4.54
C THR A 113 2.69 -5.35 4.72
N SER A 114 2.46 -4.05 4.91
CA SER A 114 3.50 -3.03 5.14
C SER A 114 3.44 -2.47 6.58
N PRO A 115 3.80 -3.25 7.62
CA PRO A 115 3.63 -2.87 9.04
C PRO A 115 4.59 -1.77 9.49
N LEU A 116 5.66 -1.51 8.74
CA LEU A 116 6.66 -0.48 9.06
C LEU A 116 6.18 0.94 8.74
N ARG A 117 5.02 1.07 8.12
CA ARG A 117 4.35 2.34 7.81
C ARG A 117 4.15 3.18 9.06
N THR A 118 4.46 4.47 8.96
CA THR A 118 4.25 5.44 10.04
C THR A 118 3.22 6.49 9.65
N SER A 119 2.58 7.09 10.65
CA SER A 119 1.68 8.23 10.41
C SER A 119 2.39 9.43 9.76
N GLY A 120 3.67 9.67 10.08
CA GLY A 120 4.46 10.72 9.46
C GLY A 120 4.65 10.51 7.96
N GLN A 121 4.92 9.27 7.53
CA GLN A 121 5.02 8.94 6.11
C GLN A 121 3.68 9.11 5.38
N LEU A 122 2.56 8.74 6.00
CA LEU A 122 1.23 8.96 5.43
C LEU A 122 0.91 10.46 5.26
N ILE A 123 1.22 11.28 6.27
CA ILE A 123 1.07 12.73 6.20
C ILE A 123 1.90 13.29 5.04
N SER A 124 3.19 12.93 4.99
CA SER A 124 4.10 13.38 3.93
C SER A 124 3.65 12.94 2.53
N ALA A 125 3.13 11.72 2.38
CA ALA A 125 2.62 11.23 1.11
C ALA A 125 1.39 12.01 0.65
N ILE A 126 0.43 12.29 1.55
CA ILE A 126 -0.76 13.07 1.26
C ILE A 126 -0.36 14.50 0.84
N GLU A 127 0.51 15.16 1.61
CA GLU A 127 1.00 16.50 1.28
C GLU A 127 1.74 16.54 -0.07
N HIS A 128 2.58 15.52 -0.33
CA HIS A 128 3.31 15.37 -1.59
C HIS A 128 2.34 15.22 -2.77
N TYR A 129 1.32 14.37 -2.64
CA TYR A 129 0.30 14.18 -3.67
C TYR A 129 -0.40 15.49 -4.02
N PHE A 130 -0.97 16.17 -3.02
CA PHE A 130 -1.69 17.43 -3.24
C PHE A 130 -0.81 18.60 -3.68
N LYS A 131 0.51 18.51 -3.50
CA LYS A 131 1.47 19.48 -4.03
C LYS A 131 1.83 19.19 -5.48
N LYS A 132 1.88 17.92 -5.88
CA LYS A 132 2.41 17.49 -7.20
C LYS A 132 1.34 17.22 -8.24
N ARG A 133 0.13 16.83 -7.81
CA ARG A 133 -0.96 16.51 -8.73
C ARG A 133 -1.31 17.72 -9.61
N LYS A 134 -1.62 17.43 -10.86
CA LYS A 134 -2.04 18.42 -11.88
C LYS A 134 -3.45 18.13 -12.38
N THR A 135 -3.83 16.87 -12.46
CA THR A 135 -5.11 16.38 -12.96
C THR A 135 -5.77 15.45 -11.94
N ASP A 136 -7.01 15.10 -12.19
CA ASP A 136 -7.75 14.13 -11.37
C ASP A 136 -7.29 12.69 -11.60
N GLU A 137 -6.69 12.40 -12.76
CA GLU A 137 -6.13 11.11 -13.15
C GLU A 137 -4.78 10.80 -12.48
N ASP A 138 -4.15 11.80 -11.87
CA ASP A 138 -2.86 11.61 -11.20
C ASP A 138 -3.02 10.68 -10.00
N THR A 139 -2.18 9.67 -9.91
CA THR A 139 -2.13 8.70 -8.81
C THR A 139 -0.79 8.74 -8.10
N LEU A 140 -0.79 8.78 -6.76
CA LEU A 140 0.45 8.58 -6.01
C LEU A 140 0.67 7.10 -5.73
N VAL A 141 1.89 6.64 -5.97
CA VAL A 141 2.36 5.29 -5.63
C VAL A 141 3.63 5.41 -4.79
N SER A 142 3.62 4.81 -3.61
CA SER A 142 4.85 4.67 -2.81
C SER A 142 5.78 3.63 -3.42
N VAL A 143 7.05 3.99 -3.54
CA VAL A 143 8.07 3.20 -4.22
C VAL A 143 9.39 3.25 -3.46
N TYR A 144 10.27 2.31 -3.73
CA TYR A 144 11.68 2.40 -3.36
C TYR A 144 12.57 2.22 -4.59
N GLU A 145 13.76 2.82 -4.56
CA GLU A 145 14.72 2.66 -5.64
C GLU A 145 15.38 1.28 -5.54
N VAL A 146 15.35 0.53 -6.63
CA VAL A 146 16.01 -0.77 -6.71
C VAL A 146 17.44 -0.64 -7.25
N ASP A 147 18.28 -1.63 -6.95
CA ASP A 147 19.66 -1.61 -7.46
C ASP A 147 19.70 -1.55 -8.98
N LYS A 148 20.65 -0.79 -9.50
CA LYS A 148 20.86 -0.61 -10.94
C LYS A 148 21.13 -1.90 -11.70
N HIS A 149 21.57 -2.98 -11.02
CA HIS A 149 21.70 -4.31 -11.63
C HIS A 149 20.36 -4.87 -12.14
N ASN A 150 19.22 -4.35 -11.68
CA ASN A 150 17.90 -4.73 -12.22
C ASN A 150 17.72 -4.33 -13.70
N HIS A 151 18.54 -3.44 -14.24
CA HIS A 151 18.53 -3.17 -15.67
C HIS A 151 18.95 -4.37 -16.53
N TRP A 152 19.75 -5.30 -15.99
CA TRP A 152 20.22 -6.51 -16.68
C TRP A 152 19.32 -7.72 -16.46
N ILE A 153 18.09 -7.54 -15.92
CA ILE A 153 17.12 -8.62 -15.81
C ILE A 153 16.72 -9.10 -17.20
N MET A 154 16.74 -10.43 -17.37
CA MET A 154 16.34 -11.08 -18.61
C MET A 154 15.06 -11.88 -18.39
N GLN A 155 14.25 -12.00 -19.44
CA GLN A 155 13.08 -12.87 -19.47
C GLN A 155 13.24 -13.95 -20.54
N GLN A 156 12.63 -15.11 -20.32
CA GLN A 156 12.57 -16.17 -21.31
C GLN A 156 11.42 -15.90 -22.29
N HIS A 157 11.72 -16.01 -23.59
CA HIS A 157 10.75 -15.94 -24.67
C HIS A 157 10.16 -17.33 -24.96
N GLU A 158 9.03 -17.39 -25.67
CA GLU A 158 8.35 -18.64 -26.04
C GLU A 158 9.22 -19.59 -26.87
N ASN A 159 10.16 -19.05 -27.63
CA ASN A 159 11.13 -19.82 -28.43
C ASN A 159 12.29 -20.42 -27.62
N GLY A 160 12.28 -20.26 -26.28
CA GLY A 160 13.30 -20.78 -25.36
C GLY A 160 14.55 -19.91 -25.18
N TYR A 161 14.72 -18.84 -25.97
CA TYR A 161 15.82 -17.89 -25.78
C TYR A 161 15.51 -16.90 -24.64
N ILE A 162 16.55 -16.23 -24.14
CA ILE A 162 16.41 -15.16 -23.14
C ILE A 162 16.81 -13.82 -23.75
N GLY A 163 16.16 -12.74 -23.31
CA GLY A 163 16.47 -11.37 -23.72
C GLY A 163 16.27 -10.39 -22.56
N PHE A 164 16.85 -9.21 -22.65
CA PHE A 164 16.68 -8.17 -21.63
C PHE A 164 15.23 -7.68 -21.57
N CYS A 165 14.76 -7.42 -20.34
CA CYS A 165 13.42 -6.87 -20.13
C CYS A 165 13.33 -5.37 -20.50
N LEU A 166 14.47 -4.66 -20.53
CA LEU A 166 14.54 -3.23 -20.81
C LEU A 166 15.32 -2.98 -22.09
N ASP A 167 14.70 -2.33 -23.05
CA ASP A 167 15.27 -2.06 -24.39
C ASP A 167 16.53 -1.16 -24.33
N ASP A 168 16.59 -0.25 -23.36
CA ASP A 168 17.73 0.67 -23.20
C ASP A 168 19.08 -0.06 -23.02
N VAL A 169 19.08 -1.22 -22.37
CA VAL A 169 20.30 -2.02 -22.14
C VAL A 169 20.72 -2.73 -23.44
N GLN A 170 19.73 -3.28 -24.15
CA GLN A 170 19.98 -4.02 -25.39
C GLN A 170 20.50 -3.13 -26.52
N THR A 171 19.99 -1.89 -26.61
CA THR A 171 20.28 -1.00 -27.76
C THR A 171 21.48 -0.07 -27.52
N LYS A 172 21.77 0.32 -26.26
CA LYS A 172 22.75 1.39 -25.96
C LYS A 172 23.97 0.92 -25.20
N ASN A 173 23.97 -0.32 -24.65
CA ASN A 173 25.03 -0.83 -23.76
C ASN A 173 25.54 0.23 -22.78
N PRO A 174 24.64 0.83 -21.96
CA PRO A 174 24.95 2.00 -21.15
C PRO A 174 25.92 1.65 -20.02
N ARG A 175 26.79 2.59 -19.66
CA ARG A 175 27.59 2.47 -18.43
C ARG A 175 26.65 2.55 -17.21
N ARG A 176 27.00 1.86 -16.11
CA ARG A 176 26.20 1.84 -14.87
C ARG A 176 25.81 3.26 -14.37
N GLN A 177 26.66 4.25 -14.59
CA GLN A 177 26.44 5.64 -14.17
C GLN A 177 25.37 6.36 -15.02
N GLU A 178 25.15 5.92 -16.26
CA GLU A 178 24.22 6.51 -17.24
C GLU A 178 22.80 5.93 -17.07
N LEU A 179 22.65 4.84 -16.31
CA LEU A 179 21.36 4.18 -16.06
C LEU A 179 20.46 5.06 -15.22
N LYS A 180 19.22 5.22 -15.68
CA LYS A 180 18.17 5.91 -14.93
C LYS A 180 17.78 5.09 -13.69
N PRO A 181 17.34 5.75 -12.59
CA PRO A 181 16.83 5.01 -11.43
C PRO A 181 15.59 4.19 -11.81
N LEU A 182 15.52 2.97 -11.30
CA LEU A 182 14.35 2.10 -11.37
C LEU A 182 13.69 2.05 -10.01
N PHE A 183 12.36 1.97 -10.02
CA PHE A 183 11.56 1.97 -8.80
C PHE A 183 10.66 0.74 -8.76
N ARG A 184 10.45 0.21 -7.55
CA ARG A 184 9.47 -0.85 -7.27
C ARG A 184 8.41 -0.33 -6.30
N PRO A 185 7.11 -0.54 -6.58
CA PRO A 185 6.05 -0.30 -5.60
C PRO A 185 6.27 -1.12 -4.33
N ASN A 186 6.00 -0.52 -3.15
CA ASN A 186 6.24 -1.14 -1.85
C ASN A 186 4.98 -1.39 -1.00
N GLY A 187 3.79 -1.12 -1.54
CA GLY A 187 2.53 -1.40 -0.84
C GLY A 187 2.20 -0.44 0.31
N VAL A 188 3.06 0.53 0.60
CA VAL A 188 2.88 1.38 1.79
C VAL A 188 1.71 2.34 1.64
N VAL A 189 1.61 3.07 0.52
CA VAL A 189 0.51 4.00 0.28
C VAL A 189 0.26 4.22 -1.22
N TYR A 190 -1.02 4.21 -1.59
CA TYR A 190 -1.50 4.61 -2.91
C TYR A 190 -2.60 5.64 -2.72
N ILE A 191 -2.64 6.69 -3.54
CA ILE A 191 -3.66 7.74 -3.46
C ILE A 191 -4.20 8.01 -4.84
N CYS A 192 -5.52 7.96 -5.00
CA CYS A 192 -6.21 8.41 -6.21
C CYS A 192 -7.51 9.13 -5.88
N LYS A 193 -8.06 9.87 -6.85
CA LYS A 193 -9.41 10.41 -6.76
C LYS A 193 -10.43 9.28 -6.82
N GLY A 194 -11.50 9.36 -6.03
CA GLY A 194 -12.50 8.30 -5.94
C GLY A 194 -13.19 8.00 -7.28
N THR A 195 -13.41 9.01 -8.12
CA THR A 195 -14.01 8.86 -9.47
C THR A 195 -13.08 8.16 -10.47
N GLU A 196 -11.77 8.11 -10.19
CA GLU A 196 -10.74 7.61 -11.10
C GLU A 196 -10.22 6.22 -10.71
N ILE A 197 -10.89 5.50 -9.78
CA ILE A 197 -10.42 4.21 -9.26
C ILE A 197 -10.21 3.18 -10.37
N ASP A 198 -11.12 3.11 -11.35
CA ASP A 198 -11.12 2.07 -12.39
C ASP A 198 -9.91 2.18 -13.33
N GLU A 199 -9.53 3.39 -13.71
CA GLU A 199 -8.49 3.65 -14.71
C GLU A 199 -7.24 4.29 -14.09
N GLY A 200 -7.39 5.08 -13.04
CA GLY A 200 -6.32 5.82 -12.39
C GLY A 200 -5.59 5.07 -11.29
N PHE A 201 -6.11 3.93 -10.82
CA PHE A 201 -5.48 3.22 -9.70
C PHE A 201 -4.38 2.25 -10.15
N TYR A 202 -3.31 2.14 -9.36
CA TYR A 202 -2.26 1.15 -9.63
C TYR A 202 -2.85 -0.29 -9.67
N PRO A 203 -2.49 -1.14 -10.66
CA PRO A 203 -1.42 -0.97 -11.64
C PRO A 203 -1.82 -0.29 -12.96
N LYS A 204 -3.07 0.12 -13.16
CA LYS A 204 -3.53 0.72 -14.42
C LYS A 204 -3.12 2.19 -14.59
N ALA A 205 -2.76 2.87 -13.50
CA ALA A 205 -2.44 4.30 -13.50
C ALA A 205 -1.37 4.67 -14.54
N GLN A 206 -1.66 5.66 -15.37
CA GLN A 206 -0.76 6.20 -16.39
C GLN A 206 0.08 7.36 -15.83
N ASN A 207 -0.53 8.21 -14.99
CA ASN A 207 0.09 9.39 -14.41
C ASN A 207 0.50 9.13 -12.96
N ILE A 208 1.66 8.52 -12.75
CA ILE A 208 2.14 8.12 -11.43
C ILE A 208 3.04 9.20 -10.83
N ILE A 209 2.62 9.73 -9.68
CA ILE A 209 3.45 10.56 -8.80
C ILE A 209 4.20 9.61 -7.85
N PRO A 210 5.52 9.45 -7.96
CA PRO A 210 6.27 8.57 -7.07
C PRO A 210 6.43 9.22 -5.69
N PHE A 211 6.17 8.44 -4.64
CA PHE A 211 6.58 8.76 -3.28
C PHE A 211 7.72 7.84 -2.88
N VAL A 212 8.94 8.34 -3.04
CA VAL A 212 10.15 7.53 -2.84
C VAL A 212 10.42 7.35 -1.36
N MET A 213 10.55 6.11 -0.92
CA MET A 213 10.80 5.70 0.45
C MET A 213 12.12 4.93 0.58
N GLY A 214 12.65 4.85 1.79
CA GLY A 214 13.82 4.02 2.06
C GLY A 214 13.50 2.53 1.97
N ASP A 215 14.49 1.71 1.62
CA ASP A 215 14.37 0.26 1.55
C ASP A 215 13.94 -0.35 2.89
N SER A 216 14.50 0.16 4.01
CA SER A 216 14.15 -0.28 5.37
C SER A 216 12.69 0.00 5.77
N ASP A 217 11.98 0.87 5.05
CA ASP A 217 10.57 1.17 5.28
C ASP A 217 9.64 0.40 4.31
N SER A 218 10.24 -0.29 3.34
CA SER A 218 9.57 -0.89 2.19
C SER A 218 9.44 -2.42 2.29
N GLN A 219 9.54 -2.99 3.51
CA GLN A 219 9.36 -4.42 3.72
C GLN A 219 7.89 -4.80 3.53
N ASP A 220 7.61 -5.59 2.51
CA ASP A 220 6.33 -6.25 2.28
C ASP A 220 6.36 -7.67 2.83
N ILE A 221 5.26 -8.13 3.42
CA ILE A 221 5.18 -9.46 4.05
C ILE A 221 4.39 -10.40 3.15
N ASP A 222 5.07 -11.38 2.55
CA ASP A 222 4.48 -12.45 1.77
C ASP A 222 4.67 -13.84 2.37
N ASN A 223 5.70 -14.03 3.19
CA ASN A 223 6.06 -15.29 3.80
C ASN A 223 6.59 -15.10 5.24
N TYR A 224 6.95 -16.20 5.92
CA TYR A 224 7.46 -16.18 7.30
C TYR A 224 8.80 -15.47 7.45
N ASP A 225 9.68 -15.50 6.44
CA ASP A 225 10.97 -14.81 6.51
C ASP A 225 10.79 -13.30 6.44
N ASP A 226 9.85 -12.83 5.63
CA ASP A 226 9.47 -11.40 5.56
C ASP A 226 8.85 -10.94 6.88
N LEU A 227 7.96 -11.76 7.46
CA LEU A 227 7.37 -11.48 8.78
C LEU A 227 8.45 -11.30 9.83
N ARG A 228 9.40 -12.22 9.91
CA ARG A 228 10.51 -12.18 10.88
C ARG A 228 11.40 -10.95 10.68
N LYS A 229 11.68 -10.58 9.42
CA LYS A 229 12.43 -9.35 9.12
C LYS A 229 11.69 -8.11 9.60
N ALA A 230 10.38 -8.01 9.30
CA ALA A 230 9.55 -6.90 9.73
C ALA A 230 9.47 -6.80 11.27
N GLU A 231 9.31 -7.92 11.99
CA GLU A 231 9.32 -7.96 13.46
C GLU A 231 10.62 -7.39 14.03
N ASN A 232 11.77 -7.86 13.53
CA ASN A 232 13.08 -7.37 13.96
C ASN A 232 13.21 -5.85 13.77
N LEU A 233 12.76 -5.31 12.63
CA LEU A 233 12.78 -3.89 12.35
C LEU A 233 11.85 -3.10 13.27
N LEU A 234 10.66 -3.62 13.57
CA LEU A 234 9.73 -2.98 14.52
C LEU A 234 10.30 -2.92 15.94
N ILE A 235 10.91 -4.02 16.41
CA ILE A 235 11.55 -4.10 17.73
C ILE A 235 12.73 -3.13 17.81
N GLN A 236 13.59 -3.09 16.80
CA GLN A 236 14.71 -2.15 16.72
C GLN A 236 14.24 -0.69 16.79
N ARG A 237 13.16 -0.34 16.06
CA ARG A 237 12.57 1.02 16.10
C ARG A 237 11.99 1.37 17.47
N ALA A 238 11.39 0.41 18.15
CA ALA A 238 10.87 0.62 19.51
C ALA A 238 12.01 0.90 20.49
N ASN A 239 13.08 0.11 20.45
CA ASN A 239 14.24 0.27 21.32
C ASN A 239 15.00 1.58 21.09
N SER A 240 15.11 2.01 19.81
CA SER A 240 15.75 3.29 19.46
C SER A 240 14.98 4.49 20.01
N LYS A 241 13.64 4.42 20.00
CA LYS A 241 12.80 5.49 20.59
C LYS A 241 12.87 5.57 22.12
N HIS A 242 13.15 4.46 22.81
CA HIS A 242 13.37 4.46 24.25
C HIS A 242 14.68 5.15 24.63
N ARG A 243 15.76 4.86 23.90
CA ARG A 243 17.10 5.46 24.14
C ARG A 243 17.16 6.96 23.89
N LEU A 244 16.27 7.52 23.09
CA LEU A 244 16.22 8.96 22.80
C LEU A 244 15.38 9.75 23.83
N LYS A 245 14.75 9.08 24.79
CA LYS A 245 13.94 9.68 25.86
C LYS A 245 14.62 9.62 27.23
N GLU A 246 15.74 8.92 27.34
CA GLU A 246 16.67 8.93 28.45
C GLU A 246 17.79 9.96 28.22
#